data_9f8ce455acfbce95cc9e64854bc0b586
#
_entry.id   9f8ce455acfbce95cc9e64854bc0b586
#
_cell.length_a   1.000
_cell.length_b   1.000
_cell.length_c   1.000
_cell.angle_alpha   90.00
_cell.angle_beta   90.00
_cell.angle_gamma   90.00
#
_symmetry.space_group_name_H-M   'P 1'
#
loop_
_entity.id
_entity.type
_entity.pdbx_description
1 polymer ?
#
loop_
_entity_poly.entity_id
_entity_poly.type
_entity_poly.pdbx_seq_one_letter_code
_entity_poly.pdbx_strand_id
1 'polypeptide(L)'
;MKKIIYFFSIALLLNSVNAFSQGCIAVRHMASATGNPNSPASMMKGGQFQFTASYRYLHSFRHFVGTVEQKERIENGTQVINTSHAFDFGLSYAVNPRLSFSLNLPFLDNDRSSLYEHYGNSKEANPDQKRFHTYSKGVGDMRVSATYWLLNPATHLKGNLAIGVGIKAPTGDANVQGDFHKLDKNKKEYIQRKALDQSMQLGDSGWGYSIEIQGYQSVFKNASVYYNGFYMFSPKTVNAATGYSVPDQFAGRAGLSYSILPKQGISFALGGRVEGLPAIDRIGNSQGNRRPGYIVSVEPSVILNTHHHSFIFGVPYAVVRNRIKSWSDMQDPQGLKHGDAAFADYLITATYAYRF
;
A
#
# COMPACT_ATOMS: atom_id res chain seq x y z
N MET A 1 -16.21 -34.93 -1.55
CA MET A 1 -15.10 -35.05 -0.60
C MET A 1 -13.72 -34.91 -1.25
N LYS A 2 -13.37 -35.59 -2.35
CA LYS A 2 -12.04 -35.47 -3.01
C LYS A 2 -11.67 -34.03 -3.45
N LYS A 3 -12.62 -33.21 -3.93
CA LYS A 3 -12.38 -31.83 -4.38
C LYS A 3 -12.05 -30.86 -3.22
N ILE A 4 -12.50 -31.12 -2.00
CA ILE A 4 -12.19 -30.32 -0.80
C ILE A 4 -10.78 -30.62 -0.33
N ILE A 5 -10.30 -31.85 -0.50
CA ILE A 5 -8.94 -32.26 -0.11
C ILE A 5 -7.90 -31.57 -0.99
N TYR A 6 -8.13 -31.40 -2.28
CA TYR A 6 -7.23 -30.65 -3.17
C TYR A 6 -7.16 -29.15 -2.83
N PHE A 7 -8.26 -28.55 -2.40
CA PHE A 7 -8.27 -27.14 -1.97
C PHE A 7 -7.46 -26.93 -0.66
N PHE A 8 -7.59 -27.88 0.29
CA PHE A 8 -6.78 -27.88 1.52
C PHE A 8 -5.30 -28.20 1.26
N SER A 9 -4.98 -29.06 0.30
CA SER A 9 -3.59 -29.38 -0.06
C SER A 9 -2.87 -28.21 -0.73
N ILE A 10 -3.57 -27.39 -1.52
CA ILE A 10 -3.03 -26.15 -2.10
C ILE A 10 -2.86 -25.10 -1.02
N ALA A 11 -3.75 -25.01 -0.04
CA ALA A 11 -3.62 -24.12 1.11
C ALA A 11 -2.44 -24.49 2.04
N LEU A 12 -2.09 -25.77 2.14
CA LEU A 12 -0.93 -26.23 2.92
C LEU A 12 0.42 -25.99 2.22
N LEU A 13 0.46 -25.92 0.89
CA LEU A 13 1.68 -25.63 0.14
C LEU A 13 2.08 -24.13 0.19
N LEU A 14 1.19 -23.27 0.68
CA LEU A 14 1.46 -21.84 0.90
C LEU A 14 2.16 -21.55 2.25
N ASN A 15 2.42 -22.55 3.08
CA ASN A 15 2.97 -22.38 4.43
C ASN A 15 4.49 -22.23 4.53
N SER A 16 5.22 -21.99 3.43
CA SER A 16 6.69 -21.83 3.47
C SER A 16 7.22 -20.54 2.84
N VAL A 17 6.39 -19.52 2.66
CA VAL A 17 6.87 -18.21 2.26
C VAL A 17 7.03 -17.38 3.53
N ASN A 18 8.26 -17.18 3.99
CA ASN A 18 8.58 -16.14 4.97
C ASN A 18 8.29 -14.79 4.31
N ALA A 19 7.04 -14.35 4.41
CA ALA A 19 6.61 -13.05 3.95
C ALA A 19 7.05 -12.00 4.98
N PHE A 20 8.06 -11.25 4.65
CA PHE A 20 8.60 -10.14 5.45
C PHE A 20 8.22 -8.81 4.82
N SER A 21 7.71 -7.86 5.62
CA SER A 21 7.35 -6.56 5.04
C SER A 21 6.96 -5.47 6.04
N GLN A 22 6.49 -4.35 5.74
CA GLN A 22 6.83 -2.99 6.08
C GLN A 22 5.94 -2.19 7.03
N GLY A 23 6.53 -1.15 7.66
CA GLY A 23 5.88 0.00 8.29
C GLY A 23 6.27 1.34 7.67
N CYS A 24 5.48 2.38 7.81
CA CYS A 24 5.62 3.78 7.40
C CYS A 24 5.30 4.14 5.96
N ILE A 25 5.43 3.28 4.98
CA ILE A 25 5.01 3.61 3.61
C ILE A 25 3.85 2.69 3.28
N ALA A 26 2.64 3.22 3.33
CA ALA A 26 1.51 2.50 2.79
C ALA A 26 1.78 2.19 1.32
N VAL A 27 1.60 0.94 0.91
CA VAL A 27 1.75 0.56 -0.49
C VAL A 27 0.82 1.45 -1.32
N ARG A 28 1.41 2.28 -2.17
CA ARG A 28 0.69 3.34 -2.89
C ARG A 28 -0.23 2.81 -3.98
N HIS A 29 -0.01 1.57 -4.41
CA HIS A 29 -0.72 0.96 -5.51
C HIS A 29 -1.50 -0.27 -5.05
N MET A 30 -2.70 -0.05 -4.57
CA MET A 30 -3.68 -1.12 -4.56
C MET A 30 -4.69 -0.80 -5.65
N ALA A 31 -4.36 -1.16 -6.89
CA ALA A 31 -5.33 -1.19 -7.95
C ALA A 31 -6.51 -2.02 -7.44
N SER A 32 -7.61 -1.35 -7.15
CA SER A 32 -8.79 -2.02 -6.71
C SER A 32 -9.26 -2.88 -7.86
N ALA A 33 -9.29 -4.19 -7.67
CA ALA A 33 -10.18 -5.00 -8.46
C ALA A 33 -11.59 -4.48 -8.18
N THR A 34 -12.03 -3.56 -8.99
CA THR A 34 -13.35 -2.94 -8.91
C THR A 34 -14.38 -3.89 -9.50
N GLY A 35 -14.39 -5.11 -9.04
CA GLY A 35 -15.43 -6.05 -9.41
C GLY A 35 -16.14 -6.49 -8.15
N ASN A 36 -17.44 -6.22 -8.04
CA ASN A 36 -18.25 -7.07 -7.17
C ASN A 36 -18.46 -8.39 -7.93
N PRO A 37 -17.85 -9.49 -7.49
CA PRO A 37 -17.99 -10.77 -8.16
C PRO A 37 -19.44 -11.28 -8.20
N ASN A 38 -20.31 -10.72 -7.36
CA ASN A 38 -21.73 -11.05 -7.35
C ASN A 38 -22.55 -10.25 -8.36
N SER A 39 -21.94 -9.31 -9.10
CA SER A 39 -22.64 -8.53 -10.11
C SER A 39 -21.92 -8.63 -11.47
N PRO A 40 -22.49 -9.31 -12.47
CA PRO A 40 -21.97 -9.30 -13.84
C PRO A 40 -21.82 -7.88 -14.40
N ALA A 41 -22.64 -6.95 -13.93
CA ALA A 41 -22.59 -5.53 -14.31
C ALA A 41 -21.29 -4.83 -13.86
N SER A 42 -20.50 -5.42 -12.98
CA SER A 42 -19.22 -4.85 -12.53
C SER A 42 -18.04 -5.18 -13.45
N MET A 43 -18.20 -6.10 -14.40
CA MET A 43 -17.17 -6.50 -15.37
C MET A 43 -17.25 -5.63 -16.63
N MET A 44 -16.10 -5.23 -17.14
CA MET A 44 -16.03 -4.49 -18.40
C MET A 44 -16.31 -5.43 -19.58
N LYS A 45 -17.05 -4.93 -20.55
CA LYS A 45 -17.22 -5.57 -21.86
C LYS A 45 -16.09 -5.13 -22.80
N GLY A 46 -15.84 -5.86 -23.87
CA GLY A 46 -14.90 -5.42 -24.91
C GLY A 46 -15.30 -4.07 -25.49
N GLY A 47 -14.33 -3.19 -25.68
CA GLY A 47 -14.50 -1.83 -26.16
C GLY A 47 -14.87 -0.79 -25.10
N GLN A 48 -15.08 -1.19 -23.85
CA GLN A 48 -15.44 -0.26 -22.76
C GLN A 48 -14.23 0.37 -22.11
N PHE A 49 -14.41 1.61 -21.66
CA PHE A 49 -13.51 2.29 -20.74
C PHE A 49 -14.07 2.28 -19.33
N GLN A 50 -13.18 2.34 -18.36
CA GLN A 50 -13.50 2.58 -16.95
C GLN A 50 -12.56 3.63 -16.40
N PHE A 51 -13.12 4.72 -15.86
CA PHE A 51 -12.41 5.66 -15.01
C PHE A 51 -12.53 5.22 -13.56
N THR A 52 -11.45 5.35 -12.80
CA THR A 52 -11.39 5.03 -11.36
C THR A 52 -10.77 6.20 -10.62
N ALA A 53 -11.38 6.59 -9.52
CA ALA A 53 -10.81 7.52 -8.55
C ALA A 53 -10.81 6.85 -7.18
N SER A 54 -9.65 6.63 -6.62
CA SER A 54 -9.48 6.05 -5.30
C SER A 54 -8.87 7.06 -4.35
N TYR A 55 -9.35 7.10 -3.12
CA TYR A 55 -8.82 7.90 -2.04
C TYR A 55 -8.38 6.98 -0.91
N ARG A 56 -7.24 7.32 -0.30
CA ARG A 56 -6.74 6.66 0.90
C ARG A 56 -6.21 7.71 1.87
N TYR A 57 -6.73 7.63 3.10
CA TYR A 57 -6.23 8.35 4.26
C TYR A 57 -5.41 7.43 5.13
N LEU A 58 -4.23 7.91 5.55
CA LEU A 58 -3.35 7.25 6.50
C LEU A 58 -2.92 8.25 7.56
N HIS A 59 -2.99 7.84 8.83
CA HIS A 59 -2.42 8.57 9.97
C HIS A 59 -1.61 7.60 10.82
N SER A 60 -0.28 7.75 10.81
CA SER A 60 0.64 6.86 11.52
C SER A 60 1.41 7.62 12.59
N PHE A 61 1.41 7.08 13.82
CA PHE A 61 2.06 7.70 14.98
C PHE A 61 2.57 6.71 16.01
N ARG A 62 2.13 5.45 15.97
CA ARG A 62 2.56 4.41 16.90
C ARG A 62 3.80 3.73 16.36
N HIS A 63 4.88 3.77 17.13
CA HIS A 63 6.18 3.24 16.75
C HIS A 63 6.35 1.78 17.16
N PHE A 64 6.97 0.98 16.29
CA PHE A 64 7.22 -0.44 16.54
C PHE A 64 8.67 -0.80 16.18
N VAL A 65 9.28 -1.65 17.01
CA VAL A 65 10.50 -2.42 16.73
C VAL A 65 10.09 -3.89 16.71
N GLY A 66 10.22 -4.56 15.58
CA GLY A 66 9.52 -5.83 15.40
C GLY A 66 8.02 -5.63 15.59
N THR A 67 7.41 -6.47 16.41
CA THR A 67 5.99 -6.35 16.82
C THR A 67 5.80 -5.62 18.15
N VAL A 68 6.89 -5.16 18.78
CA VAL A 68 6.86 -4.48 20.08
C VAL A 68 6.64 -3.00 19.89
N GLU A 69 5.56 -2.49 20.47
CA GLU A 69 5.26 -1.07 20.45
C GLU A 69 6.17 -0.28 21.38
N GLN A 70 6.70 0.83 20.89
CA GLN A 70 7.53 1.79 21.62
C GLN A 70 6.62 2.87 22.25
N LYS A 71 5.89 2.49 23.30
CA LYS A 71 4.87 3.35 23.96
C LYS A 71 5.49 4.64 24.52
N GLU A 72 6.73 4.56 25.00
CA GLU A 72 7.52 5.68 25.50
C GLU A 72 7.67 6.83 24.49
N ARG A 73 7.56 6.55 23.20
CA ARG A 73 7.54 7.59 22.16
C ARG A 73 6.35 8.52 22.29
N ILE A 74 5.18 7.97 22.59
CA ILE A 74 3.94 8.73 22.79
C ILE A 74 3.96 9.43 24.15
N GLU A 75 4.37 8.72 25.20
CA GLU A 75 4.45 9.24 26.57
C GLU A 75 5.40 10.44 26.67
N ASN A 76 6.51 10.39 25.94
CA ASN A 76 7.51 11.48 25.91
C ASN A 76 7.23 12.50 24.78
N GLY A 77 6.17 12.36 23.99
CA GLY A 77 5.88 13.25 22.86
C GLY A 77 6.91 13.19 21.72
N THR A 78 7.74 12.13 21.64
CA THR A 78 8.84 12.00 20.66
C THR A 78 8.48 11.17 19.43
N GLN A 79 7.22 10.74 19.31
CA GLN A 79 6.73 10.01 18.15
C GLN A 79 6.82 10.85 16.87
N VAL A 80 7.07 10.21 15.77
CA VAL A 80 6.84 10.79 14.44
C VAL A 80 5.38 10.60 14.07
N ILE A 81 4.76 11.65 13.56
CA ILE A 81 3.39 11.62 13.07
C ILE A 81 3.41 11.87 11.58
N ASN A 82 2.84 10.94 10.79
CA ASN A 82 2.65 11.15 9.37
C ASN A 82 1.16 11.11 9.06
N THR A 83 0.70 12.11 8.32
CA THR A 83 -0.65 12.14 7.73
C THR A 83 -0.49 12.16 6.21
N SER A 84 -1.16 11.25 5.52
CA SER A 84 -1.09 11.16 4.07
C SER A 84 -2.49 11.02 3.47
N HIS A 85 -2.77 11.88 2.49
CA HIS A 85 -3.91 11.79 1.61
C HIS A 85 -3.41 11.36 0.24
N ALA A 86 -3.76 10.16 -0.19
CA ALA A 86 -3.38 9.63 -1.49
C ALA A 86 -4.62 9.47 -2.37
N PHE A 87 -4.58 10.06 -3.54
CA PHE A 87 -5.57 9.91 -4.60
C PHE A 87 -4.92 9.09 -5.72
N ASP A 88 -5.61 8.08 -6.23
CA ASP A 88 -5.14 7.28 -7.38
C ASP A 88 -6.20 7.36 -8.47
N PHE A 89 -5.84 7.98 -9.60
CA PHE A 89 -6.70 8.12 -10.77
C PHE A 89 -6.32 7.07 -11.79
N GLY A 90 -7.30 6.25 -12.19
CA GLY A 90 -7.10 5.16 -13.14
C GLY A 90 -7.96 5.34 -14.39
N LEU A 91 -7.42 4.97 -15.54
CA LEU A 91 -8.16 4.77 -16.77
C LEU A 91 -7.86 3.37 -17.29
N SER A 92 -8.90 2.57 -17.47
CA SER A 92 -8.79 1.21 -17.99
C SER A 92 -9.56 1.09 -19.31
N TYR A 93 -9.02 0.30 -20.23
CA TYR A 93 -9.65 -0.05 -21.50
C TYR A 93 -9.70 -1.56 -21.65
N ALA A 94 -10.88 -2.10 -21.86
CA ALA A 94 -11.08 -3.51 -22.17
C ALA A 94 -11.03 -3.75 -23.68
N VAL A 95 -9.94 -4.35 -24.16
CA VAL A 95 -9.78 -4.74 -25.58
C VAL A 95 -10.85 -5.78 -25.95
N ASN A 96 -11.08 -6.71 -25.04
CA ASN A 96 -12.12 -7.73 -25.13
C ASN A 96 -12.54 -8.10 -23.69
N PRO A 97 -13.54 -8.96 -23.47
CA PRO A 97 -13.99 -9.30 -22.12
C PRO A 97 -12.92 -9.91 -21.21
N ARG A 98 -11.80 -10.40 -21.76
CA ARG A 98 -10.73 -11.05 -21.00
C ARG A 98 -9.48 -10.18 -20.82
N LEU A 99 -9.16 -9.31 -21.78
CA LEU A 99 -7.94 -8.49 -21.77
C LEU A 99 -8.27 -7.02 -21.57
N SER A 100 -7.66 -6.42 -20.57
CA SER A 100 -7.72 -4.98 -20.32
C SER A 100 -6.35 -4.39 -20.05
N PHE A 101 -6.16 -3.13 -20.42
CA PHE A 101 -5.02 -2.30 -20.05
C PHE A 101 -5.49 -1.21 -19.09
N SER A 102 -4.63 -0.83 -18.16
CA SER A 102 -4.91 0.23 -17.19
C SER A 102 -3.72 1.16 -17.05
N LEU A 103 -4.02 2.45 -16.94
CA LEU A 103 -3.08 3.51 -16.57
C LEU A 103 -3.50 4.04 -15.20
N ASN A 104 -2.58 4.13 -14.26
CA ASN A 104 -2.80 4.71 -12.93
C ASN A 104 -1.84 5.85 -12.66
N LEU A 105 -2.36 6.94 -12.11
CA LEU A 105 -1.62 8.14 -11.75
C LEU A 105 -1.95 8.53 -10.31
N PRO A 106 -1.02 8.32 -9.35
CA PRO A 106 -1.23 8.74 -7.99
C PRO A 106 -0.92 10.22 -7.79
N PHE A 107 -1.70 10.86 -6.92
CA PHE A 107 -1.45 12.19 -6.39
C PHE A 107 -1.39 12.11 -4.87
N LEU A 108 -0.36 12.66 -4.27
CA LEU A 108 -0.04 12.55 -2.86
C LEU A 108 -0.04 13.94 -2.20
N ASP A 109 -0.57 14.01 -0.98
CA ASP A 109 -0.49 15.16 -0.10
C ASP A 109 -0.11 14.66 1.29
N ASN A 110 1.12 14.93 1.71
CA ASN A 110 1.73 14.35 2.90
C ASN A 110 2.17 15.45 3.87
N ASP A 111 1.89 15.22 5.15
CA ASP A 111 2.39 15.99 6.29
C ASP A 111 3.15 15.05 7.22
N ARG A 112 4.33 15.47 7.65
CA ARG A 112 5.16 14.77 8.63
C ARG A 112 5.60 15.70 9.73
N SER A 113 5.30 15.31 10.95
CA SER A 113 5.67 16.04 12.16
C SER A 113 6.65 15.24 13.00
N SER A 114 7.78 15.86 13.39
CA SER A 114 8.80 15.21 14.22
C SER A 114 9.57 16.23 15.08
N LEU A 115 10.20 15.76 16.16
CA LEU A 115 11.19 16.51 16.92
C LEU A 115 12.61 16.23 16.42
N TYR A 116 12.94 14.94 16.22
CA TYR A 116 14.31 14.50 15.99
C TYR A 116 14.90 15.00 14.66
N GLU A 117 14.07 15.22 13.66
CA GLU A 117 14.50 15.78 12.37
C GLU A 117 14.80 17.27 12.44
N HIS A 118 14.33 17.94 13.49
CA HIS A 118 14.50 19.36 13.75
C HIS A 118 15.45 19.59 14.93
N TYR A 119 15.02 20.20 15.99
CA TYR A 119 15.86 20.53 17.16
C TYR A 119 16.36 19.31 17.94
N GLY A 120 15.66 18.18 17.85
CA GLY A 120 15.97 16.94 18.54
C GLY A 120 14.90 16.49 19.54
N ASN A 121 15.04 15.26 20.03
CA ASN A 121 14.10 14.66 20.97
C ASN A 121 14.42 14.99 22.44
N SER A 122 15.68 15.28 22.77
CA SER A 122 16.08 15.49 24.16
C SER A 122 15.66 16.88 24.65
N LYS A 123 15.36 17.00 25.94
CA LYS A 123 15.03 18.29 26.56
C LYS A 123 16.25 19.26 26.60
N GLU A 124 17.47 18.72 26.54
CA GLU A 124 18.68 19.55 26.46
C GLU A 124 18.78 20.24 25.10
N ALA A 125 18.47 19.52 24.02
CA ALA A 125 18.52 20.05 22.66
C ALA A 125 17.24 20.85 22.31
N ASN A 126 16.09 20.48 22.86
CA ASN A 126 14.78 21.08 22.58
C ASN A 126 13.99 21.23 23.88
N PRO A 127 14.32 22.23 24.73
CA PRO A 127 13.72 22.41 26.06
C PRO A 127 12.19 22.56 26.00
N ASP A 128 11.70 23.28 24.99
CA ASP A 128 10.27 23.56 24.80
C ASP A 128 9.52 22.42 24.09
N GLN A 129 10.23 21.31 23.75
CA GLN A 129 9.69 20.20 22.94
C GLN A 129 8.97 20.71 21.69
N LYS A 130 9.52 21.75 21.04
CA LYS A 130 8.95 22.38 19.86
C LYS A 130 8.96 21.44 18.69
N ARG A 131 7.78 21.19 18.14
CA ARG A 131 7.53 20.28 17.03
C ARG A 131 7.33 21.06 15.73
N PHE A 132 7.92 20.57 14.66
CA PHE A 132 7.82 21.17 13.33
C PHE A 132 7.25 20.17 12.33
N HIS A 133 6.79 20.69 11.21
CA HIS A 133 6.20 19.95 10.13
C HIS A 133 7.01 20.08 8.84
N THR A 134 7.00 19.02 8.04
CA THR A 134 7.48 19.02 6.66
C THR A 134 6.38 18.50 5.76
N TYR A 135 6.29 19.04 4.54
CA TYR A 135 5.19 18.77 3.62
C TYR A 135 5.71 18.33 2.26
N SER A 136 4.97 17.44 1.60
CA SER A 136 5.18 17.13 0.19
C SER A 136 3.84 16.95 -0.50
N LYS A 137 3.72 17.46 -1.72
CA LYS A 137 2.48 17.39 -2.50
C LYS A 137 2.78 17.31 -3.99
N GLY A 138 2.12 16.40 -4.69
CA GLY A 138 2.28 16.27 -6.13
C GLY A 138 1.96 14.88 -6.67
N VAL A 139 2.29 14.71 -7.94
CA VAL A 139 2.12 13.46 -8.68
C VAL A 139 3.20 12.46 -8.28
N GLY A 140 2.80 11.21 -8.09
CA GLY A 140 3.71 10.10 -7.81
C GLY A 140 4.13 9.32 -9.06
N ASP A 141 4.63 8.10 -8.84
CA ASP A 141 5.08 7.23 -9.93
C ASP A 141 3.88 6.64 -10.68
N MET A 142 3.80 6.92 -11.96
CA MET A 142 2.77 6.40 -12.87
C MET A 142 2.95 4.91 -13.10
N ARG A 143 1.84 4.20 -13.30
CA ARG A 143 1.84 2.79 -13.58
C ARG A 143 0.94 2.42 -14.74
N VAL A 144 1.43 1.52 -15.60
CA VAL A 144 0.66 0.88 -16.67
C VAL A 144 0.60 -0.61 -16.38
N SER A 145 -0.57 -1.23 -16.56
CA SER A 145 -0.72 -2.67 -16.36
C SER A 145 -1.64 -3.29 -17.41
N ALA A 146 -1.43 -4.59 -17.65
CA ALA A 146 -2.29 -5.44 -18.47
C ALA A 146 -2.83 -6.56 -17.59
N THR A 147 -4.14 -6.81 -17.66
CA THR A 147 -4.84 -7.86 -16.91
C THR A 147 -5.56 -8.80 -17.86
N TYR A 148 -5.41 -10.10 -17.64
CA TYR A 148 -6.03 -11.14 -18.46
C TYR A 148 -6.83 -12.11 -17.59
N TRP A 149 -8.14 -12.19 -17.82
CA TRP A 149 -9.04 -13.17 -17.22
C TRP A 149 -8.87 -14.54 -17.89
N LEU A 150 -8.57 -15.56 -17.09
CA LEU A 150 -8.36 -16.92 -17.60
C LEU A 150 -9.61 -17.51 -18.22
N LEU A 151 -10.76 -17.18 -17.68
CA LEU A 151 -12.07 -17.56 -18.24
C LEU A 151 -12.78 -16.29 -18.73
N ASN A 152 -13.73 -16.45 -19.64
CA ASN A 152 -14.54 -15.32 -20.12
C ASN A 152 -15.51 -14.85 -19.01
N PRO A 153 -15.35 -13.63 -18.45
CA PRO A 153 -16.22 -13.14 -17.38
C PRO A 153 -17.71 -13.07 -17.76
N ALA A 154 -18.02 -12.94 -19.04
CA ALA A 154 -19.40 -12.90 -19.51
C ALA A 154 -20.14 -14.26 -19.39
N THR A 155 -19.40 -15.36 -19.41
CA THR A 155 -19.96 -16.72 -19.34
C THR A 155 -19.63 -17.44 -18.02
N HIS A 156 -18.58 -17.06 -17.31
CA HIS A 156 -18.14 -17.69 -16.07
C HIS A 156 -18.42 -16.79 -14.86
N LEU A 157 -19.72 -16.61 -14.56
CA LEU A 157 -20.20 -15.70 -13.52
C LEU A 157 -19.96 -16.21 -12.09
N LYS A 158 -19.77 -17.52 -11.91
CA LYS A 158 -19.60 -18.13 -10.58
C LYS A 158 -18.19 -18.03 -10.03
N GLY A 159 -17.21 -17.87 -10.88
CA GLY A 159 -15.82 -17.76 -10.43
C GLY A 159 -14.87 -17.53 -11.61
N ASN A 160 -13.82 -16.76 -11.36
CA ASN A 160 -12.80 -16.46 -12.36
C ASN A 160 -11.49 -16.04 -11.66
N LEU A 161 -10.41 -16.17 -12.39
CA LEU A 161 -9.08 -15.76 -12.00
C LEU A 161 -8.49 -14.90 -13.13
N ALA A 162 -7.89 -13.78 -12.77
CA ALA A 162 -7.10 -12.97 -13.69
C ALA A 162 -5.65 -12.89 -13.21
N ILE A 163 -4.75 -12.84 -14.16
CA ILE A 163 -3.32 -12.59 -13.97
C ILE A 163 -3.02 -11.25 -14.63
N GLY A 164 -2.20 -10.44 -13.99
CA GLY A 164 -1.76 -9.16 -14.50
C GLY A 164 -0.25 -9.00 -14.46
N VAL A 165 0.23 -8.13 -15.31
CA VAL A 165 1.60 -7.62 -15.29
C VAL A 165 1.56 -6.11 -15.37
N GLY A 166 2.49 -5.43 -14.71
CA GLY A 166 2.53 -3.97 -14.72
C GLY A 166 3.94 -3.41 -14.71
N ILE A 167 4.05 -2.18 -15.14
CA ILE A 167 5.29 -1.40 -15.15
C ILE A 167 5.01 -0.08 -14.43
N LYS A 168 5.80 0.25 -13.42
CA LYS A 168 5.86 1.54 -12.75
C LYS A 168 6.98 2.37 -13.36
N ALA A 169 6.67 3.57 -13.81
CA ALA A 169 7.66 4.54 -14.28
C ALA A 169 8.03 5.53 -13.19
N PRO A 170 9.31 5.94 -13.06
CA PRO A 170 9.77 6.88 -12.04
C PRO A 170 9.42 8.34 -12.42
N THR A 171 8.14 8.67 -12.40
CA THR A 171 7.59 9.97 -12.78
C THR A 171 7.40 10.93 -11.62
N GLY A 172 7.34 10.41 -10.39
CA GLY A 172 7.23 11.21 -9.17
C GLY A 172 8.57 11.81 -8.76
N ASP A 173 8.51 13.00 -8.12
CA ASP A 173 9.72 13.60 -7.55
C ASP A 173 10.25 12.70 -6.42
N ALA A 174 11.44 12.17 -6.62
CA ALA A 174 12.12 11.29 -5.68
C ALA A 174 13.20 12.01 -4.86
N ASN A 175 13.27 13.34 -4.94
CA ASN A 175 14.19 14.18 -4.18
C ASN A 175 13.50 15.45 -3.66
N VAL A 176 12.26 15.29 -3.20
CA VAL A 176 11.53 16.40 -2.57
C VAL A 176 12.33 16.93 -1.39
N GLN A 177 12.60 18.22 -1.39
CA GLN A 177 13.37 18.91 -0.37
C GLN A 177 12.46 19.64 0.61
N GLY A 178 12.90 19.75 1.85
CA GLY A 178 12.22 20.52 2.89
C GLY A 178 13.18 21.26 3.80
N ASP A 179 12.63 22.15 4.60
CA ASP A 179 13.37 23.00 5.52
C ASP A 179 13.30 22.40 6.93
N PHE A 180 14.48 22.19 7.52
CA PHE A 180 14.63 21.61 8.84
C PHE A 180 15.21 22.64 9.78
N HIS A 181 14.48 22.94 10.84
CA HIS A 181 14.91 23.83 11.91
C HIS A 181 15.98 23.17 12.76
N LYS A 182 17.15 23.76 12.83
CA LYS A 182 18.31 23.26 13.58
C LYS A 182 18.83 24.31 14.54
N LEU A 183 19.51 23.88 15.60
CA LEU A 183 20.21 24.75 16.51
C LEU A 183 21.73 24.55 16.34
N ASP A 184 22.47 25.64 16.29
CA ASP A 184 23.92 25.62 16.32
C ASP A 184 24.47 25.38 17.76
N LYS A 185 25.78 25.36 17.92
CA LYS A 185 26.44 25.20 19.24
C LYS A 185 26.06 26.28 20.25
N ASN A 186 25.65 27.44 19.76
CA ASN A 186 25.22 28.59 20.58
C ASN A 186 23.71 28.64 20.79
N LYS A 187 23.00 27.56 20.41
CA LYS A 187 21.52 27.46 20.41
C LYS A 187 20.82 28.50 19.53
N LYS A 188 21.53 29.05 18.53
CA LYS A 188 20.94 29.93 17.53
C LYS A 188 20.30 29.08 16.44
N GLU A 189 19.07 29.41 16.09
CA GLU A 189 18.33 28.72 15.04
C GLU A 189 18.94 29.00 13.65
N TYR A 190 18.98 27.95 12.82
CA TYR A 190 19.26 28.04 11.40
C TYR A 190 18.39 27.01 10.64
N ILE A 191 18.14 27.27 9.36
CA ILE A 191 17.40 26.38 8.48
C ILE A 191 18.39 25.54 7.67
N GLN A 192 18.22 24.23 7.73
CA GLN A 192 18.92 23.27 6.87
C GLN A 192 17.96 22.71 5.82
N ARG A 193 18.17 23.06 4.56
CA ARG A 193 17.42 22.45 3.45
C ARG A 193 18.05 21.14 3.04
N LYS A 194 17.27 20.06 3.01
CA LYS A 194 17.71 18.72 2.61
C LYS A 194 16.52 17.87 2.15
N ALA A 195 16.81 16.69 1.57
CA ALA A 195 15.77 15.74 1.19
C ALA A 195 14.88 15.38 2.38
N LEU A 196 13.57 15.38 2.15
CA LEU A 196 12.58 14.90 3.11
C LEU A 196 12.74 13.39 3.34
N ASP A 197 12.17 12.91 4.43
CA ASP A 197 12.12 11.49 4.75
C ASP A 197 11.58 10.64 3.60
N GLN A 198 12.00 9.38 3.51
CA GLN A 198 11.57 8.46 2.44
C GLN A 198 10.03 8.35 2.34
N SER A 199 9.32 8.43 3.47
CA SER A 199 7.84 8.39 3.49
C SER A 199 7.18 9.60 2.83
N MET A 200 7.92 10.70 2.70
CA MET A 200 7.46 11.96 2.13
C MET A 200 7.82 12.13 0.64
N GLN A 201 8.65 11.24 0.09
CA GLN A 201 9.01 11.30 -1.33
C GLN A 201 7.80 10.96 -2.21
N LEU A 202 7.61 11.67 -3.32
CA LEU A 202 6.50 11.43 -4.24
C LEU A 202 6.78 10.25 -5.16
N GLY A 203 8.05 10.01 -5.49
CA GLY A 203 8.55 8.86 -6.24
C GLY A 203 9.71 8.18 -5.53
N ASP A 204 10.21 7.08 -6.11
CA ASP A 204 11.38 6.37 -5.60
C ASP A 204 12.58 6.37 -6.56
N SER A 205 12.44 7.01 -7.74
CA SER A 205 13.44 7.10 -8.83
C SER A 205 13.73 5.78 -9.55
N GLY A 206 12.99 4.71 -9.30
CA GLY A 206 13.19 3.40 -9.92
C GLY A 206 12.05 2.95 -10.81
N TRP A 207 12.38 2.23 -11.89
CA TRP A 207 11.40 1.41 -12.59
C TRP A 207 10.97 0.26 -11.68
N GLY A 208 9.68 -0.11 -11.76
CA GLY A 208 9.13 -1.27 -11.08
C GLY A 208 8.37 -2.16 -12.05
N TYR A 209 8.41 -3.48 -11.81
CA TYR A 209 7.70 -4.48 -12.61
C TYR A 209 6.82 -5.30 -11.67
N SER A 210 5.53 -5.42 -11.95
CA SER A 210 4.62 -6.14 -11.08
C SER A 210 4.05 -7.38 -11.73
N ILE A 211 3.82 -8.38 -10.89
CA ILE A 211 2.94 -9.51 -11.16
C ILE A 211 1.71 -9.32 -10.26
N GLU A 212 0.54 -9.52 -10.84
CA GLU A 212 -0.74 -9.27 -10.19
C GLU A 212 -1.64 -10.48 -10.31
N ILE A 213 -2.47 -10.66 -9.31
CA ILE A 213 -3.51 -11.69 -9.29
C ILE A 213 -4.79 -11.07 -8.76
N GLN A 214 -5.92 -11.43 -9.35
CA GLN A 214 -7.23 -11.10 -8.81
C GLN A 214 -8.24 -12.17 -9.21
N GLY A 215 -9.25 -12.34 -8.36
CA GLY A 215 -10.29 -13.29 -8.68
C GLY A 215 -11.41 -13.32 -7.66
N TYR A 216 -12.38 -14.16 -7.99
CA TYR A 216 -13.57 -14.38 -7.17
C TYR A 216 -14.13 -15.76 -7.37
N GLN A 217 -14.86 -16.24 -6.37
CA GLN A 217 -15.60 -17.48 -6.42
C GLN A 217 -16.89 -17.35 -5.62
N SER A 218 -18.04 -17.55 -6.28
CA SER A 218 -19.33 -17.67 -5.60
C SER A 218 -19.35 -18.94 -4.77
N VAL A 219 -19.68 -18.83 -3.49
CA VAL A 219 -19.70 -19.95 -2.53
C VAL A 219 -21.11 -20.31 -2.09
N PHE A 220 -21.96 -19.30 -1.91
CA PHE A 220 -23.38 -19.46 -1.58
C PHE A 220 -24.21 -18.49 -2.40
N LYS A 221 -25.54 -18.55 -2.26
CA LYS A 221 -26.43 -17.55 -2.84
C LYS A 221 -26.08 -16.17 -2.29
N ASN A 222 -25.81 -15.23 -3.19
CA ASN A 222 -25.40 -13.85 -2.88
C ASN A 222 -24.06 -13.70 -2.14
N ALA A 223 -23.27 -14.76 -1.96
CA ALA A 223 -21.99 -14.73 -1.28
C ALA A 223 -20.85 -15.17 -2.21
N SER A 224 -19.76 -14.44 -2.19
CA SER A 224 -18.54 -14.76 -2.96
C SER A 224 -17.27 -14.48 -2.14
N VAL A 225 -16.32 -15.38 -2.25
CA VAL A 225 -14.95 -15.10 -1.87
C VAL A 225 -14.31 -14.23 -2.96
N TYR A 226 -13.57 -13.23 -2.57
CA TYR A 226 -12.74 -12.43 -3.46
C TYR A 226 -11.30 -12.43 -2.98
N TYR A 227 -10.37 -12.22 -3.91
CA TYR A 227 -8.96 -12.00 -3.60
C TYR A 227 -8.32 -11.15 -4.67
N ASN A 228 -7.34 -10.35 -4.26
CA ASN A 228 -6.41 -9.68 -5.16
C ASN A 228 -5.09 -9.42 -4.45
N GLY A 229 -4.05 -9.23 -5.24
CA GLY A 229 -2.74 -8.90 -4.73
C GLY A 229 -1.75 -8.64 -5.86
N PHE A 230 -0.63 -8.08 -5.49
CA PHE A 230 0.50 -7.89 -6.38
C PHE A 230 1.82 -8.00 -5.63
N TYR A 231 2.85 -8.30 -6.38
CA TYR A 231 4.24 -8.12 -5.98
C TYR A 231 4.94 -7.27 -7.05
N MET A 232 5.59 -6.20 -6.63
CA MET A 232 6.35 -5.29 -7.50
C MET A 232 7.82 -5.45 -7.21
N PHE A 233 8.57 -5.82 -8.23
CA PHE A 233 10.03 -5.91 -8.26
C PHE A 233 10.61 -4.55 -8.62
N SER A 234 11.61 -4.11 -7.86
CA SER A 234 12.32 -2.84 -8.06
C SER A 234 13.80 -3.09 -8.30
N PRO A 235 14.27 -3.24 -9.56
CA PRO A 235 15.66 -3.61 -9.85
C PRO A 235 16.70 -2.57 -9.41
N LYS A 236 16.29 -1.30 -9.29
CA LYS A 236 17.16 -0.23 -8.80
C LYS A 236 17.36 -0.33 -7.30
N THR A 237 18.59 -0.37 -6.84
CA THR A 237 18.94 -0.54 -5.43
C THR A 237 18.68 0.70 -4.60
N VAL A 238 19.20 1.86 -5.04
CA VAL A 238 19.24 3.10 -4.26
C VAL A 238 18.96 4.31 -5.16
N ASN A 239 18.22 5.25 -4.63
CA ASN A 239 18.14 6.60 -5.17
C ASN A 239 19.42 7.36 -4.83
N ALA A 240 20.26 7.65 -5.82
CA ALA A 240 21.57 8.28 -5.65
C ALA A 240 21.48 9.69 -5.02
N ALA A 241 20.38 10.42 -5.23
CA ALA A 241 20.21 11.77 -4.69
C ALA A 241 19.94 11.80 -3.19
N THR A 242 19.29 10.74 -2.65
CA THR A 242 18.83 10.72 -1.26
C THR A 242 19.45 9.61 -0.41
N GLY A 243 20.06 8.61 -1.02
CA GLY A 243 20.52 7.40 -0.34
C GLY A 243 19.39 6.46 0.11
N TYR A 244 18.14 6.75 -0.26
CA TYR A 244 17.01 5.88 0.07
C TYR A 244 16.99 4.66 -0.86
N SER A 245 16.68 3.52 -0.27
CA SER A 245 16.45 2.29 -1.01
C SER A 245 15.23 2.42 -1.91
N VAL A 246 15.25 1.72 -3.05
CA VAL A 246 14.11 1.55 -3.97
C VAL A 246 13.58 0.12 -3.79
N PRO A 247 12.75 -0.15 -2.76
CA PRO A 247 12.42 -1.50 -2.36
C PRO A 247 11.34 -2.13 -3.23
N ASP A 248 11.36 -3.47 -3.28
CA ASP A 248 10.19 -4.24 -3.69
C ASP A 248 8.97 -3.89 -2.83
N GLN A 249 7.77 -4.10 -3.38
CA GLN A 249 6.52 -3.82 -2.68
C GLN A 249 5.54 -4.96 -2.89
N PHE A 250 4.69 -5.22 -1.91
CA PHE A 250 3.59 -6.15 -2.10
C PHE A 250 2.35 -5.72 -1.31
N ALA A 251 1.22 -6.14 -1.81
CA ALA A 251 -0.03 -6.12 -1.08
C ALA A 251 -0.92 -7.26 -1.54
N GLY A 252 -1.76 -7.71 -0.64
CA GLY A 252 -2.78 -8.71 -0.91
C GLY A 252 -3.96 -8.54 0.01
N ARG A 253 -5.13 -8.89 -0.48
CA ARG A 253 -6.35 -8.97 0.32
C ARG A 253 -7.20 -10.14 -0.16
N ALA A 254 -7.91 -10.74 0.77
CA ALA A 254 -8.91 -11.76 0.48
C ALA A 254 -10.04 -11.67 1.50
N GLY A 255 -11.25 -12.00 1.10
CA GLY A 255 -12.40 -11.92 1.99
C GLY A 255 -13.66 -12.51 1.40
N LEU A 256 -14.73 -12.38 2.17
CA LEU A 256 -16.07 -12.76 1.79
C LEU A 256 -16.91 -11.50 1.54
N SER A 257 -17.60 -11.46 0.41
CA SER A 257 -18.57 -10.43 0.08
C SER A 257 -19.97 -11.06 0.09
N TYR A 258 -20.94 -10.38 0.68
CA TYR A 258 -22.33 -10.79 0.73
C TYR A 258 -23.24 -9.68 0.21
N SER A 259 -24.05 -9.98 -0.82
CA SER A 259 -25.03 -9.05 -1.38
C SER A 259 -26.28 -9.03 -0.53
N ILE A 260 -26.45 -7.96 0.24
CA ILE A 260 -27.61 -7.77 1.15
C ILE A 260 -28.83 -7.31 0.35
N LEU A 261 -28.64 -6.38 -0.56
CA LEU A 261 -29.69 -5.84 -1.44
C LEU A 261 -29.26 -6.01 -2.90
N PRO A 262 -29.38 -7.24 -3.46
CA PRO A 262 -28.87 -7.53 -4.80
C PRO A 262 -29.49 -6.66 -5.91
N LYS A 263 -30.78 -6.31 -5.78
CA LYS A 263 -31.47 -5.46 -6.76
C LYS A 263 -30.93 -4.02 -6.77
N GLN A 264 -30.50 -3.52 -5.61
CA GLN A 264 -29.90 -2.19 -5.46
C GLN A 264 -28.36 -2.22 -5.65
N GLY A 265 -27.78 -3.40 -5.77
CA GLY A 265 -26.33 -3.58 -5.93
C GLY A 265 -25.52 -3.36 -4.64
N ILE A 266 -26.14 -3.45 -3.45
CA ILE A 266 -25.49 -3.23 -2.18
C ILE A 266 -24.96 -4.53 -1.61
N SER A 267 -23.66 -4.54 -1.26
CA SER A 267 -23.00 -5.66 -0.64
C SER A 267 -22.13 -5.18 0.53
N PHE A 268 -21.98 -6.06 1.53
CA PHE A 268 -20.94 -5.92 2.56
C PHE A 268 -19.84 -6.93 2.29
N ALA A 269 -18.61 -6.55 2.60
CA ALA A 269 -17.48 -7.46 2.56
C ALA A 269 -16.67 -7.36 3.85
N LEU A 270 -16.12 -8.50 4.25
CA LEU A 270 -15.16 -8.62 5.35
C LEU A 270 -13.98 -9.43 4.85
N GLY A 271 -12.78 -8.86 4.95
CA GLY A 271 -11.56 -9.52 4.49
C GLY A 271 -10.38 -9.30 5.40
N GLY A 272 -9.31 -10.02 5.08
CA GLY A 272 -7.96 -9.77 5.55
C GLY A 272 -7.16 -9.03 4.48
N ARG A 273 -6.29 -8.14 4.91
CA ARG A 273 -5.37 -7.38 4.06
C ARG A 273 -3.97 -7.47 4.64
N VAL A 274 -2.98 -7.69 3.79
CA VAL A 274 -1.56 -7.57 4.12
C VAL A 274 -0.91 -6.62 3.12
N GLU A 275 -0.06 -5.73 3.61
CA GLU A 275 0.71 -4.85 2.74
C GLU A 275 2.06 -4.52 3.33
N GLY A 276 3.04 -4.25 2.43
CA GLY A 276 4.34 -3.87 2.90
C GLY A 276 5.53 -3.93 1.95
N LEU A 277 6.78 -3.84 2.52
CA LEU A 277 8.06 -3.97 1.82
C LEU A 277 8.95 -5.04 2.48
N PRO A 278 9.65 -5.88 1.70
CA PRO A 278 10.58 -6.86 2.23
C PRO A 278 11.87 -6.21 2.77
N ALA A 279 12.54 -6.91 3.67
CA ALA A 279 13.88 -6.53 4.10
C ALA A 279 14.91 -6.69 2.97
N ILE A 280 14.70 -7.72 2.16
CA ILE A 280 15.55 -8.10 1.03
C ILE A 280 14.69 -8.21 -0.22
N ASP A 281 15.11 -7.51 -1.27
CA ASP A 281 14.45 -7.52 -2.57
C ASP A 281 14.72 -8.83 -3.31
N ARG A 282 13.79 -9.23 -4.17
CA ARG A 282 13.92 -10.44 -4.99
C ARG A 282 14.82 -10.22 -6.20
N ILE A 283 14.88 -8.98 -6.70
CA ILE A 283 15.72 -8.59 -7.84
C ILE A 283 16.47 -7.32 -7.43
N GLY A 284 17.76 -7.25 -7.77
CA GLY A 284 18.62 -6.13 -7.40
C GLY A 284 19.28 -6.35 -6.02
N ASN A 285 19.61 -5.25 -5.36
CA ASN A 285 20.28 -5.26 -4.06
C ASN A 285 19.43 -4.45 -3.06
N SER A 286 19.50 -4.79 -1.78
CA SER A 286 18.67 -4.23 -0.71
C SER A 286 19.35 -3.15 0.11
N GLN A 287 20.45 -2.59 -0.40
CA GLN A 287 21.19 -1.49 0.24
C GLN A 287 20.36 -0.21 0.27
N GLY A 288 20.86 0.78 1.01
CA GLY A 288 20.21 2.06 1.21
C GLY A 288 19.31 2.07 2.44
N ASN A 289 18.87 3.27 2.79
CA ASN A 289 18.00 3.46 3.94
C ASN A 289 16.58 3.01 3.61
N ARG A 290 16.07 2.03 4.36
CA ARG A 290 14.66 1.57 4.30
C ARG A 290 14.17 1.18 5.68
N ARG A 291 12.87 1.22 5.84
CA ARG A 291 12.17 0.71 7.02
C ARG A 291 11.24 -0.42 6.59
N PRO A 292 11.75 -1.65 6.42
CA PRO A 292 10.92 -2.79 6.02
C PRO A 292 10.00 -3.23 7.16
N GLY A 293 8.89 -3.85 6.83
CA GLY A 293 7.92 -4.30 7.81
C GLY A 293 6.51 -4.50 7.22
N TYR A 294 5.49 -4.94 7.97
CA TYR A 294 4.16 -5.22 7.45
C TYR A 294 3.02 -4.86 8.38
N ILE A 295 1.90 -4.62 7.76
CA ILE A 295 0.62 -4.50 8.43
C ILE A 295 -0.26 -5.66 7.95
N VAL A 296 -0.89 -6.34 8.91
CA VAL A 296 -2.06 -7.19 8.65
C VAL A 296 -3.27 -6.48 9.21
N SER A 297 -4.31 -6.37 8.39
CA SER A 297 -5.54 -5.67 8.77
C SER A 297 -6.76 -6.56 8.55
N VAL A 298 -7.78 -6.34 9.34
CA VAL A 298 -9.15 -6.77 9.03
C VAL A 298 -9.82 -5.63 8.29
N GLU A 299 -10.42 -5.92 7.14
CA GLU A 299 -10.96 -4.92 6.20
C GLU A 299 -12.49 -5.09 6.03
N PRO A 300 -13.33 -4.49 6.88
CA PRO A 300 -14.73 -4.33 6.60
C PRO A 300 -14.92 -3.31 5.48
N SER A 301 -15.87 -3.59 4.56
CA SER A 301 -16.18 -2.68 3.46
C SER A 301 -17.63 -2.78 3.00
N VAL A 302 -18.11 -1.66 2.46
CA VAL A 302 -19.40 -1.53 1.81
C VAL A 302 -19.18 -1.31 0.33
N ILE A 303 -19.95 -2.00 -0.48
CA ILE A 303 -19.86 -1.97 -1.95
C ILE A 303 -21.23 -1.62 -2.50
N LEU A 304 -21.28 -0.60 -3.36
CA LEU A 304 -22.45 -0.26 -4.15
C LEU A 304 -22.10 -0.37 -5.63
N ASN A 305 -22.80 -1.23 -6.37
CA ASN A 305 -22.64 -1.40 -7.81
C ASN A 305 -23.94 -1.15 -8.54
N THR A 306 -23.89 -0.27 -9.53
CA THR A 306 -24.94 -0.07 -10.53
C THR A 306 -24.41 -0.44 -11.91
N HIS A 307 -25.20 -0.21 -12.97
CA HIS A 307 -24.79 -0.55 -14.34
C HIS A 307 -23.47 0.13 -14.75
N HIS A 308 -23.28 1.39 -14.39
CA HIS A 308 -22.13 2.20 -14.78
C HIS A 308 -21.24 2.59 -13.62
N HIS A 309 -21.75 2.63 -12.38
CA HIS A 309 -21.05 3.15 -11.22
C HIS A 309 -20.75 2.04 -10.22
N SER A 310 -19.56 2.09 -9.64
CA SER A 310 -19.17 1.31 -8.47
C SER A 310 -18.61 2.21 -7.41
N PHE A 311 -19.04 2.02 -6.17
CA PHE A 311 -18.47 2.67 -4.98
C PHE A 311 -18.03 1.59 -4.01
N ILE A 312 -16.82 1.72 -3.48
CA ILE A 312 -16.30 0.86 -2.43
C ILE A 312 -15.80 1.77 -1.33
N PHE A 313 -16.28 1.56 -0.12
CA PHE A 313 -15.77 2.22 1.08
C PHE A 313 -15.29 1.15 2.05
N GLY A 314 -14.07 1.27 2.55
CA GLY A 314 -13.47 0.30 3.46
C GLY A 314 -12.63 0.98 4.54
N VAL A 315 -12.56 0.32 5.70
CA VAL A 315 -11.75 0.77 6.84
C VAL A 315 -10.87 -0.40 7.31
N PRO A 316 -9.75 -0.67 6.62
CA PRO A 316 -8.77 -1.64 7.11
C PRO A 316 -8.27 -1.25 8.50
N TYR A 317 -8.50 -2.10 9.49
CA TYR A 317 -8.04 -1.94 10.86
C TYR A 317 -6.86 -2.88 11.12
N ALA A 318 -5.73 -2.31 11.53
CA ALA A 318 -4.48 -3.05 11.72
C ALA A 318 -4.53 -3.92 12.98
N VAL A 319 -4.38 -5.22 12.81
CA VAL A 319 -4.31 -6.21 13.90
C VAL A 319 -2.89 -6.67 14.17
N VAL A 320 -2.01 -6.61 13.17
CA VAL A 320 -0.57 -6.86 13.31
C VAL A 320 0.20 -5.72 12.67
N ARG A 321 1.23 -5.24 13.37
CA ARG A 321 2.24 -4.30 12.89
C ARG A 321 3.60 -4.89 13.20
N ASN A 322 4.48 -4.95 12.20
CA ASN A 322 5.81 -5.53 12.40
C ASN A 322 6.85 -4.74 11.60
N ARG A 323 7.75 -4.06 12.31
CA ARG A 323 8.95 -3.44 11.76
C ARG A 323 10.10 -4.43 11.83
N ILE A 324 10.32 -5.19 10.74
CA ILE A 324 11.39 -6.18 10.66
C ILE A 324 12.76 -5.51 10.48
N LYS A 325 13.84 -6.23 10.78
CA LYS A 325 15.21 -5.73 10.54
C LYS A 325 15.40 -5.41 9.06
N SER A 326 15.95 -4.23 8.75
CA SER A 326 16.39 -3.88 7.41
C SER A 326 17.67 -4.62 7.03
N TRP A 327 18.04 -4.58 5.76
CA TRP A 327 19.34 -5.09 5.32
C TRP A 327 20.49 -4.47 6.15
N SER A 328 20.46 -3.15 6.38
CA SER A 328 21.47 -2.47 7.19
C SER A 328 21.43 -2.83 8.68
N ASP A 329 20.25 -3.15 9.24
CA ASP A 329 20.15 -3.65 10.61
C ASP A 329 20.77 -5.06 10.74
N MET A 330 20.63 -5.88 9.70
CA MET A 330 21.21 -7.24 9.66
C MET A 330 22.74 -7.25 9.47
N GLN A 331 23.33 -6.13 9.01
CA GLN A 331 24.80 -6.00 8.88
C GLN A 331 25.47 -5.61 10.21
N ASP A 332 24.72 -5.35 11.27
CA ASP A 332 25.26 -5.08 12.59
C ASP A 332 25.99 -6.30 13.14
N PRO A 333 27.32 -6.22 13.40
CA PRO A 333 28.10 -7.35 13.86
C PRO A 333 27.63 -7.95 15.20
N GLN A 334 27.00 -7.12 16.03
CA GLN A 334 26.45 -7.53 17.32
C GLN A 334 25.00 -8.03 17.22
N GLY A 335 24.37 -7.85 16.06
CA GLY A 335 22.97 -8.23 15.84
C GLY A 335 21.93 -7.46 16.67
N LEU A 336 22.34 -6.39 17.35
CA LEU A 336 21.51 -5.61 18.27
C LEU A 336 20.72 -4.52 17.55
N LYS A 337 21.20 -4.06 16.39
CA LYS A 337 20.55 -2.99 15.66
C LYS A 337 19.18 -3.42 15.11
N HIS A 338 18.17 -2.66 15.47
CA HIS A 338 16.83 -2.83 14.96
C HIS A 338 16.12 -1.45 14.98
N GLY A 339 15.96 -0.87 13.81
CA GLY A 339 15.27 0.42 13.68
C GLY A 339 13.78 0.33 13.98
N ASP A 340 13.17 1.46 14.29
CA ASP A 340 11.73 1.60 14.49
C ASP A 340 11.02 2.20 13.27
N ALA A 341 9.70 2.14 13.27
CA ALA A 341 8.86 2.81 12.30
C ALA A 341 7.47 3.13 12.88
N ALA A 342 6.88 4.24 12.44
CA ALA A 342 5.52 4.60 12.80
C ALA A 342 4.49 3.86 11.94
N PHE A 343 3.41 3.37 12.55
CA PHE A 343 2.32 2.66 11.90
C PHE A 343 0.99 3.34 12.19
N ALA A 344 0.03 3.15 11.28
CA ALA A 344 -1.35 3.54 11.45
C ALA A 344 -2.15 2.47 12.22
N ASP A 345 -3.21 2.90 12.91
CA ASP A 345 -4.18 1.97 13.48
C ASP A 345 -5.20 1.52 12.46
N TYR A 346 -5.58 2.39 11.55
CA TYR A 346 -6.50 2.10 10.47
C TYR A 346 -6.20 2.96 9.24
N LEU A 347 -6.74 2.54 8.12
CA LEU A 347 -6.84 3.33 6.91
C LEU A 347 -8.30 3.67 6.65
N ILE A 348 -8.55 4.76 5.93
CA ILE A 348 -9.85 5.00 5.29
C ILE A 348 -9.61 4.91 3.79
N THR A 349 -10.40 4.08 3.12
CA THR A 349 -10.31 3.89 1.67
C THR A 349 -11.69 4.13 1.04
N ALA A 350 -11.71 4.89 -0.03
CA ALA A 350 -12.91 5.09 -0.84
C ALA A 350 -12.51 4.97 -2.31
N THR A 351 -13.25 4.19 -3.07
CA THR A 351 -13.02 4.03 -4.51
C THR A 351 -14.32 4.25 -5.26
N TYR A 352 -14.26 5.08 -6.27
CA TYR A 352 -15.31 5.26 -7.26
C TYR A 352 -14.82 4.79 -8.62
N ALA A 353 -15.66 4.06 -9.35
CA ALA A 353 -15.40 3.69 -10.73
C ALA A 353 -16.62 3.98 -11.60
N TYR A 354 -16.37 4.48 -12.80
CA TYR A 354 -17.38 4.77 -13.83
C TYR A 354 -17.00 4.06 -15.12
N ARG A 355 -17.95 3.30 -15.68
CA ARG A 355 -17.81 2.54 -16.95
C ARG A 355 -18.60 3.20 -18.05
N PHE A 356 -17.98 3.39 -19.22
CA PHE A 356 -18.58 4.03 -20.40
C PHE A 356 -18.07 3.40 -21.70
#